data_c5c0ba2b0b1529b4adf3e5a95a9460b9
#
_entry.id   c5c0ba2b0b1529b4adf3e5a95a9460b9
#
_cell.length_a   1.000
_cell.length_b   1.000
_cell.length_c   1.000
_cell.angle_alpha   90.00
_cell.angle_beta   90.00
_cell.angle_gamma   90.00
#
_symmetry.space_group_name_H-M   'P 1'
#
loop_
_entity.id
_entity.type
_entity.pdbx_description
1 polymer ?
#
loop_
_entity_poly.entity_id
_entity_poly.type
_entity_poly.pdbx_seq_one_letter_code
_entity_poly.pdbx_strand_id
1 'polypeptide(L)'
;RYLSYGSPNFDMGLFSQMFYYMKTTGTMNTTSERDYLLSHMCVHISPVFYLILPVYMLFSSPVTLEIIQPLLIASAVVPLALICRSRKLSRWETSLIIIIYSFYPVISGGCFYDIHENMFFPLFLCMFLLFMEKDNNMGMCISAVFVWLIKEDASVLMMFVGLYMMCDSRKRKKGIILFITSALYCLCVCLILKNIGT
;
A
#
# COMPACT_ATOMS: atom_id res chain seq x y z
N ARG A 1 5.55 -5.01 -21.42
CA ARG A 1 6.87 -5.04 -20.80
C ARG A 1 7.28 -6.46 -20.43
N TYR A 2 6.52 -7.17 -19.62
CA TYR A 2 6.78 -8.56 -19.24
C TYR A 2 6.92 -9.48 -20.46
N LEU A 3 5.94 -9.45 -21.37
CA LEU A 3 5.93 -10.27 -22.60
C LEU A 3 7.06 -9.94 -23.59
N SER A 4 7.67 -8.77 -23.48
CA SER A 4 8.83 -8.36 -24.30
C SER A 4 10.17 -8.51 -23.57
N TYR A 5 10.18 -9.20 -22.41
CA TYR A 5 11.38 -9.37 -21.56
C TYR A 5 12.02 -8.06 -21.12
N GLY A 6 11.24 -6.99 -21.03
CA GLY A 6 11.70 -5.64 -20.65
C GLY A 6 11.53 -5.31 -19.17
N SER A 7 11.09 -6.28 -18.32
CA SER A 7 11.04 -6.12 -16.86
C SER A 7 12.36 -6.54 -16.22
N PRO A 8 12.80 -5.88 -15.13
CA PRO A 8 13.86 -6.42 -14.27
C PRO A 8 13.44 -7.80 -13.76
N ASN A 9 14.35 -8.77 -13.77
CA ASN A 9 13.97 -10.16 -13.50
C ASN A 9 13.80 -10.46 -12.01
N PHE A 10 14.37 -9.65 -11.12
CA PHE A 10 14.45 -9.98 -9.69
C PHE A 10 13.07 -9.86 -9.00
N ASP A 11 12.50 -8.67 -8.95
CA ASP A 11 11.24 -8.44 -8.20
C ASP A 11 10.07 -9.21 -8.83
N MET A 12 9.95 -9.20 -10.16
CA MET A 12 8.90 -9.96 -10.82
C MET A 12 9.03 -11.47 -10.60
N GLY A 13 10.26 -12.01 -10.60
CA GLY A 13 10.54 -13.42 -10.30
C GLY A 13 10.14 -13.76 -8.87
N LEU A 14 10.59 -12.94 -7.91
CA LEU A 14 10.30 -13.08 -6.49
C LEU A 14 8.79 -13.09 -6.23
N PHE A 15 8.06 -12.05 -6.64
CA PHE A 15 6.62 -11.95 -6.38
C PHE A 15 5.81 -13.00 -7.17
N SER A 16 6.23 -13.36 -8.38
CA SER A 16 5.57 -14.45 -9.12
C SER A 16 5.68 -15.78 -8.38
N GLN A 17 6.86 -16.11 -7.86
CA GLN A 17 7.07 -17.30 -7.04
C GLN A 17 6.28 -17.22 -5.75
N MET A 18 6.32 -16.09 -5.04
CA MET A 18 5.57 -15.87 -3.81
C MET A 18 4.06 -16.08 -4.02
N PHE A 19 3.48 -15.50 -5.04
CA PHE A 19 2.05 -15.67 -5.35
C PHE A 19 1.69 -17.12 -5.75
N TYR A 20 2.59 -17.83 -6.40
CA TYR A 20 2.42 -19.27 -6.64
C TYR A 20 2.34 -20.05 -5.32
N TYR A 21 3.25 -19.80 -4.38
CA TYR A 21 3.20 -20.41 -3.05
C TYR A 21 1.97 -19.99 -2.26
N MET A 22 1.60 -18.70 -2.29
CA MET A 22 0.36 -18.23 -1.66
C MET A 22 -0.87 -18.97 -2.19
N LYS A 23 -0.96 -19.22 -3.49
CA LYS A 23 -2.05 -19.98 -4.11
C LYS A 23 -2.04 -21.45 -3.68
N THR A 24 -0.90 -22.09 -3.59
CA THR A 24 -0.78 -23.54 -3.39
C THR A 24 -0.70 -23.95 -1.93
N THR A 25 -0.08 -23.13 -1.09
CA THR A 25 0.20 -23.43 0.33
C THR A 25 -0.38 -22.42 1.30
N GLY A 26 -0.89 -21.30 0.82
CA GLY A 26 -1.35 -20.18 1.66
C GLY A 26 -0.23 -19.33 2.24
N THR A 27 1.05 -19.62 1.95
CA THR A 27 2.23 -18.97 2.55
C THR A 27 2.95 -18.08 1.54
N MET A 28 3.55 -16.97 2.01
CA MET A 28 4.35 -16.05 1.19
C MET A 28 5.79 -16.54 1.03
N ASN A 29 5.98 -17.78 0.57
CA ASN A 29 7.32 -18.35 0.45
C ASN A 29 7.98 -17.98 -0.90
N THR A 30 9.29 -17.80 -0.86
CA THR A 30 10.14 -17.58 -2.03
C THR A 30 11.55 -18.10 -1.77
N THR A 31 12.29 -18.44 -2.81
CA THR A 31 13.73 -18.79 -2.75
C THR A 31 14.60 -17.65 -3.26
N SER A 32 13.98 -16.59 -3.83
CA SER A 32 14.72 -15.54 -4.54
C SER A 32 15.34 -14.50 -3.61
N GLU A 33 14.93 -14.43 -2.34
CA GLU A 33 15.44 -13.42 -1.40
C GLU A 33 16.74 -13.80 -0.71
N ARG A 34 16.94 -15.10 -0.42
CA ARG A 34 18.07 -15.59 0.41
C ARG A 34 18.66 -16.93 -0.06
N ASP A 35 18.46 -17.32 -1.32
CA ASP A 35 18.94 -18.57 -1.92
C ASP A 35 18.44 -19.86 -1.20
N TYR A 36 17.46 -19.74 -0.30
CA TYR A 36 16.76 -20.86 0.34
C TYR A 36 15.28 -20.50 0.54
N LEU A 37 14.44 -21.53 0.75
CA LEU A 37 13.01 -21.32 0.92
C LEU A 37 12.72 -20.56 2.22
N LEU A 38 12.22 -19.35 2.09
CA LEU A 38 11.92 -18.43 3.18
C LEU A 38 10.57 -17.78 2.94
N SER A 39 9.86 -17.43 4.01
CA SER A 39 8.68 -16.57 3.88
C SER A 39 9.12 -15.12 3.68
N HIS A 40 8.53 -14.44 2.69
CA HIS A 40 8.70 -12.99 2.49
C HIS A 40 8.43 -12.19 3.77
N MET A 41 7.52 -12.67 4.62
CA MET A 41 7.22 -12.07 5.93
C MET A 41 8.41 -12.05 6.90
N CYS A 42 9.47 -12.81 6.64
CA CYS A 42 10.72 -12.75 7.41
C CYS A 42 11.64 -11.60 6.96
N VAL A 43 11.37 -11.01 5.79
CA VAL A 43 12.13 -9.87 5.23
C VAL A 43 11.31 -8.59 5.30
N HIS A 44 10.05 -8.66 4.85
CA HIS A 44 9.09 -7.54 4.87
C HIS A 44 7.73 -8.03 5.36
N ILE A 45 7.14 -7.34 6.32
CA ILE A 45 5.78 -7.65 6.78
C ILE A 45 4.76 -6.95 5.89
N SER A 46 4.32 -7.64 4.83
CA SER A 46 3.43 -7.12 3.78
C SER A 46 2.16 -7.96 3.57
N PRO A 47 1.35 -8.20 4.62
CA PRO A 47 0.15 -9.03 4.49
C PRO A 47 -0.90 -8.46 3.52
N VAL A 48 -0.76 -7.22 3.08
CA VAL A 48 -1.62 -6.57 2.09
C VAL A 48 -1.74 -7.37 0.77
N PHE A 49 -0.73 -8.16 0.41
CA PHE A 49 -0.77 -8.99 -0.79
C PHE A 49 -1.89 -10.03 -0.80
N TYR A 50 -2.38 -10.46 0.36
CA TYR A 50 -3.55 -11.35 0.43
C TYR A 50 -4.82 -10.72 -0.15
N LEU A 51 -4.91 -9.38 -0.26
CA LEU A 51 -6.06 -8.70 -0.86
C LEU A 51 -6.19 -8.98 -2.37
N ILE A 52 -5.08 -9.16 -3.07
CA ILE A 52 -5.08 -9.43 -4.51
C ILE A 52 -4.96 -10.92 -4.83
N LEU A 53 -4.67 -11.77 -3.83
CA LEU A 53 -4.58 -13.21 -4.02
C LEU A 53 -5.82 -13.83 -4.67
N PRO A 54 -7.08 -13.46 -4.31
CA PRO A 54 -8.25 -14.02 -4.98
C PRO A 54 -8.28 -13.75 -6.50
N VAL A 55 -7.82 -12.57 -6.93
CA VAL A 55 -7.71 -12.24 -8.37
C VAL A 55 -6.62 -13.08 -9.03
N TYR A 56 -5.48 -13.23 -8.37
CA TYR A 56 -4.40 -14.09 -8.87
C TYR A 56 -4.82 -15.56 -8.93
N MET A 57 -5.63 -16.05 -8.00
CA MET A 57 -6.14 -17.43 -8.04
C MET A 57 -7.00 -17.70 -9.27
N LEU A 58 -7.77 -16.70 -9.74
CA LEU A 58 -8.57 -16.78 -10.96
C LEU A 58 -7.71 -16.70 -12.24
N PHE A 59 -6.70 -15.86 -12.22
CA PHE A 59 -5.82 -15.59 -13.36
C PHE A 59 -4.34 -15.74 -12.92
N SER A 60 -3.90 -16.98 -12.75
CA SER A 60 -2.57 -17.31 -12.21
C SER A 60 -1.46 -17.06 -13.23
N SER A 61 -1.09 -15.79 -13.40
CA SER A 61 -0.05 -15.34 -14.32
C SER A 61 0.69 -14.14 -13.73
N PRO A 62 2.00 -14.00 -13.95
CA PRO A 62 2.74 -12.78 -13.63
C PRO A 62 2.12 -11.54 -14.29
N VAL A 63 1.54 -11.68 -15.49
CA VAL A 63 0.85 -10.58 -16.19
C VAL A 63 -0.33 -10.03 -15.37
N THR A 64 -1.02 -10.88 -14.60
CA THR A 64 -2.10 -10.44 -13.70
C THR A 64 -1.58 -9.45 -12.66
N LEU A 65 -0.41 -9.70 -12.10
CA LEU A 65 0.21 -8.83 -11.10
C LEU A 65 0.59 -7.47 -11.74
N GLU A 66 1.15 -7.49 -12.96
CA GLU A 66 1.47 -6.29 -13.73
C GLU A 66 0.25 -5.44 -14.10
N ILE A 67 -0.92 -6.07 -14.29
CA ILE A 67 -2.17 -5.35 -14.57
C ILE A 67 -2.78 -4.77 -13.28
N ILE A 68 -2.72 -5.51 -12.18
CA ILE A 68 -3.29 -5.07 -10.90
C ILE A 68 -2.58 -3.82 -10.39
N GLN A 69 -1.25 -3.75 -10.50
CA GLN A 69 -0.46 -2.63 -9.98
C GLN A 69 -0.95 -1.25 -10.50
N PRO A 70 -0.96 -0.97 -11.80
CA PRO A 70 -1.43 0.31 -12.31
C PRO A 70 -2.92 0.55 -12.02
N LEU A 71 -3.76 -0.49 -11.97
CA LEU A 71 -5.16 -0.35 -11.60
C LEU A 71 -5.33 0.09 -10.14
N LEU A 72 -4.55 -0.46 -9.22
CA LEU A 72 -4.55 -0.04 -7.81
C LEU A 72 -4.06 1.41 -7.66
N ILE A 73 -2.97 1.76 -8.32
CA ILE A 73 -2.44 3.13 -8.31
C ILE A 73 -3.49 4.10 -8.87
N ALA A 74 -4.09 3.77 -10.02
CA ALA A 74 -5.12 4.61 -10.65
C ALA A 74 -6.39 4.71 -9.80
N SER A 75 -6.76 3.68 -9.04
CA SER A 75 -7.96 3.68 -8.18
C SER A 75 -7.94 4.78 -7.11
N ALA A 76 -6.76 5.27 -6.73
CA ALA A 76 -6.61 6.39 -5.79
C ALA A 76 -7.18 7.72 -6.32
N VAL A 77 -7.38 7.83 -7.63
CA VAL A 77 -8.06 9.00 -8.23
C VAL A 77 -9.47 9.18 -7.67
N VAL A 78 -10.15 8.08 -7.32
CA VAL A 78 -11.53 8.15 -6.79
C VAL A 78 -11.57 8.86 -5.42
N PRO A 79 -10.88 8.38 -4.37
CA PRO A 79 -10.86 9.10 -3.10
C PRO A 79 -10.24 10.49 -3.22
N LEU A 80 -9.25 10.71 -4.08
CA LEU A 80 -8.67 12.03 -4.33
C LEU A 80 -9.71 13.01 -4.90
N ALA A 81 -10.48 12.60 -5.91
CA ALA A 81 -11.56 13.42 -6.47
C ALA A 81 -12.65 13.71 -5.42
N LEU A 82 -12.96 12.75 -4.56
CA LEU A 82 -13.92 12.94 -3.47
C LEU A 82 -13.41 13.93 -2.40
N ILE A 83 -12.10 13.95 -2.11
CA ILE A 83 -11.46 14.95 -1.25
C ILE A 83 -11.59 16.34 -1.89
N CYS A 84 -11.26 16.48 -3.18
CA CYS A 84 -11.41 17.74 -3.89
C CYS A 84 -12.84 18.27 -3.83
N ARG A 85 -13.82 17.38 -4.03
CA ARG A 85 -15.25 17.72 -3.93
C ARG A 85 -15.65 18.16 -2.51
N SER A 86 -15.16 17.49 -1.48
CA SER A 86 -15.44 17.85 -0.08
C SER A 86 -14.87 19.23 0.27
N ARG A 87 -13.77 19.61 -0.36
CA ARG A 87 -13.13 20.93 -0.25
C ARG A 87 -13.76 21.99 -1.17
N LYS A 88 -14.84 21.64 -1.88
CA LYS A 88 -15.56 22.54 -2.81
C LYS A 88 -14.68 23.09 -3.94
N LEU A 89 -13.67 22.34 -4.35
CA LEU A 89 -12.86 22.70 -5.49
C LEU A 89 -13.69 22.64 -6.78
N SER A 90 -13.39 23.55 -7.72
CA SER A 90 -13.99 23.55 -9.04
C SER A 90 -13.59 22.31 -9.84
N ARG A 91 -14.32 22.05 -10.93
CA ARG A 91 -13.97 20.93 -11.84
C ARG A 91 -12.57 21.09 -12.42
N TRP A 92 -12.16 22.32 -12.73
CA TRP A 92 -10.82 22.61 -13.26
C TRP A 92 -9.72 22.30 -12.25
N GLU A 93 -9.85 22.77 -11.01
CA GLU A 93 -8.90 22.49 -9.94
C GLU A 93 -8.81 20.99 -9.67
N THR A 94 -9.94 20.30 -9.61
CA THR A 94 -10.00 18.84 -9.44
C THR A 94 -9.29 18.12 -10.58
N SER A 95 -9.55 18.52 -11.84
CA SER A 95 -8.90 17.93 -13.01
C SER A 95 -7.39 18.16 -12.99
N LEU A 96 -6.95 19.37 -12.62
CA LEU A 96 -5.53 19.69 -12.50
C LEU A 96 -4.83 18.83 -11.45
N ILE A 97 -5.44 18.64 -10.28
CA ILE A 97 -4.90 17.78 -9.21
C ILE A 97 -4.79 16.33 -9.68
N ILE A 98 -5.81 15.82 -10.39
CA ILE A 98 -5.78 14.45 -10.94
C ILE A 98 -4.69 14.31 -12.00
N ILE A 99 -4.52 15.31 -12.86
CA ILE A 99 -3.45 15.32 -13.87
C ILE A 99 -2.08 15.32 -13.17
N ILE A 100 -1.87 16.21 -12.19
CA ILE A 100 -0.63 16.27 -11.42
C ILE A 100 -0.36 14.91 -10.75
N TYR A 101 -1.36 14.30 -10.11
CA TYR A 101 -1.24 12.97 -9.52
C TYR A 101 -0.81 11.92 -10.56
N SER A 102 -1.52 11.88 -11.70
CA SER A 102 -1.29 10.85 -12.75
C SER A 102 0.08 10.97 -13.41
N PHE A 103 0.61 12.18 -13.56
CA PHE A 103 1.92 12.45 -14.17
C PHE A 103 3.04 12.67 -13.14
N TYR A 104 2.74 12.56 -11.83
CA TYR A 104 3.79 12.65 -10.82
C TYR A 104 4.80 11.52 -11.01
N PRO A 105 6.10 11.81 -11.12
CA PRO A 105 7.11 10.82 -11.53
C PRO A 105 7.11 9.53 -10.71
N VAL A 106 6.87 9.60 -9.39
CA VAL A 106 6.81 8.42 -8.53
C VAL A 106 5.58 7.56 -8.85
N ILE A 107 4.44 8.20 -9.12
CA ILE A 107 3.18 7.51 -9.46
C ILE A 107 3.27 6.87 -10.85
N SER A 108 3.67 7.65 -11.86
CA SER A 108 3.81 7.15 -13.23
C SER A 108 4.94 6.11 -13.33
N GLY A 109 6.07 6.32 -12.66
CA GLY A 109 7.16 5.35 -12.59
C GLY A 109 6.73 4.04 -11.94
N GLY A 110 5.96 4.11 -10.85
CA GLY A 110 5.39 2.93 -10.18
C GLY A 110 4.48 2.10 -11.09
N CYS A 111 3.76 2.73 -12.04
CA CYS A 111 2.94 1.98 -13.02
C CYS A 111 3.78 1.17 -14.03
N PHE A 112 5.04 1.52 -14.21
CA PHE A 112 5.97 0.86 -15.14
C PHE A 112 7.03 0.01 -14.43
N TYR A 113 7.05 -0.02 -13.12
CA TYR A 113 7.90 -0.88 -12.33
C TYR A 113 7.27 -2.27 -12.14
N ASP A 114 8.04 -3.25 -11.69
CA ASP A 114 7.53 -4.57 -11.32
C ASP A 114 6.62 -4.45 -10.08
N ILE A 115 5.78 -5.47 -9.86
CA ILE A 115 4.85 -5.45 -8.72
C ILE A 115 5.59 -5.21 -7.40
N HIS A 116 5.03 -4.32 -6.56
CA HIS A 116 5.58 -4.01 -5.26
C HIS A 116 4.46 -3.63 -4.28
N GLU A 117 4.63 -3.91 -2.97
CA GLU A 117 3.63 -3.58 -1.95
C GLU A 117 3.27 -2.10 -1.89
N ASN A 118 4.21 -1.23 -2.23
CA ASN A 118 4.00 0.23 -2.24
C ASN A 118 2.89 0.70 -3.18
N MET A 119 2.44 -0.13 -4.13
CA MET A 119 1.31 0.19 -5.02
C MET A 119 -0.02 0.44 -4.29
N PHE A 120 -0.15 -0.11 -3.08
CA PHE A 120 -1.35 0.07 -2.25
C PHE A 120 -1.41 1.43 -1.54
N PHE A 121 -0.25 2.09 -1.33
CA PHE A 121 -0.19 3.36 -0.59
C PHE A 121 -1.11 4.45 -1.13
N PRO A 122 -1.10 4.78 -2.43
CA PRO A 122 -1.91 5.87 -2.94
C PRO A 122 -3.39 5.69 -2.63
N LEU A 123 -3.92 4.47 -2.81
CA LEU A 123 -5.33 4.17 -2.56
C LEU A 123 -5.67 4.30 -1.07
N PHE A 124 -5.00 3.56 -0.21
CA PHE A 124 -5.38 3.49 1.20
C PHE A 124 -5.07 4.77 1.97
N LEU A 125 -3.98 5.46 1.62
CA LEU A 125 -3.68 6.77 2.19
C LEU A 125 -4.73 7.83 1.78
N CYS A 126 -5.11 7.88 0.49
CA CYS A 126 -6.18 8.78 0.04
C CYS A 126 -7.53 8.43 0.66
N MET A 127 -7.84 7.15 0.89
CA MET A 127 -9.04 6.74 1.62
C MET A 127 -8.99 7.23 3.07
N PHE A 128 -7.85 7.06 3.76
CA PHE A 128 -7.68 7.58 5.12
C PHE A 128 -7.89 9.09 5.17
N LEU A 129 -7.27 9.86 4.27
CA LEU A 129 -7.42 11.31 4.19
C LEU A 129 -8.87 11.72 3.89
N LEU A 130 -9.56 10.99 3.01
CA LEU A 130 -10.98 11.23 2.72
C LEU A 130 -11.85 11.02 3.96
N PHE A 131 -11.65 9.94 4.70
CA PHE A 131 -12.42 9.67 5.92
C PHE A 131 -12.06 10.63 7.07
N MET A 132 -10.81 11.07 7.14
CA MET A 132 -10.38 12.13 8.05
C MET A 132 -11.09 13.45 7.74
N GLU A 133 -11.27 13.78 6.46
CA GLU A 133 -11.95 14.98 6.00
C GLU A 133 -13.46 14.93 6.32
N LYS A 134 -14.06 13.75 6.17
CA LYS A 134 -15.48 13.50 6.47
C LYS A 134 -15.78 13.25 7.94
N ASP A 135 -14.79 13.30 8.81
CA ASP A 135 -14.88 12.97 10.24
C ASP A 135 -15.45 11.56 10.53
N ASN A 136 -15.24 10.62 9.60
CA ASN A 136 -15.69 9.25 9.70
C ASN A 136 -14.66 8.37 10.43
N ASN A 137 -14.87 8.14 11.72
CA ASN A 137 -13.94 7.39 12.56
C ASN A 137 -13.76 5.94 12.09
N MET A 138 -14.83 5.26 11.71
CA MET A 138 -14.75 3.86 11.26
C MET A 138 -13.94 3.73 9.97
N GLY A 139 -14.22 4.62 8.99
CA GLY A 139 -13.44 4.67 7.76
C GLY A 139 -11.96 4.97 8.01
N MET A 140 -11.65 5.90 8.93
CA MET A 140 -10.27 6.19 9.33
C MET A 140 -9.58 4.96 9.94
N CYS A 141 -10.24 4.25 10.87
CA CYS A 141 -9.67 3.06 11.50
C CYS A 141 -9.40 1.96 10.46
N ILE A 142 -10.37 1.66 9.60
CA ILE A 142 -10.23 0.61 8.58
C ILE A 142 -9.09 0.97 7.61
N SER A 143 -9.07 2.19 7.09
CA SER A 143 -8.03 2.59 6.14
C SER A 143 -6.64 2.68 6.79
N ALA A 144 -6.53 3.08 8.06
CA ALA A 144 -5.26 3.04 8.80
C ALA A 144 -4.72 1.62 8.94
N VAL A 145 -5.58 0.65 9.26
CA VAL A 145 -5.19 -0.77 9.30
C VAL A 145 -4.65 -1.22 7.94
N PHE A 146 -5.35 -0.91 6.84
CA PHE A 146 -4.84 -1.26 5.51
C PHE A 146 -3.51 -0.60 5.18
N VAL A 147 -3.28 0.64 5.59
CA VAL A 147 -1.97 1.29 5.43
C VAL A 147 -0.89 0.55 6.22
N TRP A 148 -1.14 0.16 7.47
CA TRP A 148 -0.16 -0.59 8.26
C TRP A 148 0.17 -1.97 7.69
N LEU A 149 -0.82 -2.62 7.02
CA LEU A 149 -0.63 -3.93 6.39
C LEU A 149 0.18 -3.88 5.08
N ILE A 150 0.52 -2.68 4.57
CA ILE A 150 1.30 -2.55 3.33
C ILE A 150 2.73 -3.00 3.57
N LYS A 151 3.38 -2.40 4.58
CA LYS A 151 4.78 -2.65 4.92
C LYS A 151 5.07 -2.10 6.32
N GLU A 152 6.13 -2.58 6.95
CA GLU A 152 6.54 -2.14 8.29
C GLU A 152 6.75 -0.63 8.41
N ASP A 153 7.33 0.01 7.40
CA ASP A 153 7.62 1.46 7.36
C ASP A 153 6.38 2.34 7.18
N ALA A 154 5.27 1.76 6.70
CA ALA A 154 4.00 2.46 6.57
C ALA A 154 3.48 3.02 7.91
N SER A 155 3.82 2.36 9.00
CA SER A 155 3.48 2.82 10.35
C SER A 155 4.16 4.14 10.70
N VAL A 156 5.41 4.34 10.25
CA VAL A 156 6.16 5.60 10.44
C VAL A 156 5.47 6.74 9.69
N LEU A 157 5.02 6.50 8.45
CA LEU A 157 4.23 7.49 7.71
C LEU A 157 2.96 7.87 8.48
N MET A 158 2.24 6.89 9.04
CA MET A 158 1.02 7.14 9.81
C MET A 158 1.29 7.87 11.13
N MET A 159 2.48 7.73 11.74
CA MET A 159 2.90 8.57 12.86
C MET A 159 2.98 10.04 12.45
N PHE A 160 3.59 10.36 11.29
CA PHE A 160 3.62 11.73 10.78
C PHE A 160 2.23 12.27 10.44
N VAL A 161 1.34 11.46 9.90
CA VAL A 161 -0.06 11.83 9.71
C VAL A 161 -0.74 12.14 11.05
N GLY A 162 -0.47 11.34 12.09
CA GLY A 162 -0.93 11.60 13.45
C GLY A 162 -0.45 12.95 14.00
N LEU A 163 0.85 13.27 13.83
CA LEU A 163 1.42 14.57 14.19
C LEU A 163 0.74 15.72 13.45
N TYR A 164 0.53 15.58 12.14
CA TYR A 164 -0.21 16.54 11.35
C TYR A 164 -1.62 16.79 11.90
N MET A 165 -2.34 15.72 12.25
CA MET A 165 -3.67 15.84 12.85
C MET A 165 -3.66 16.57 14.22
N MET A 166 -2.59 16.47 14.98
CA MET A 166 -2.46 17.16 16.27
C MET A 166 -2.40 18.69 16.14
N CYS A 167 -2.02 19.21 14.97
CA CYS A 167 -2.01 20.64 14.67
C CYS A 167 -3.43 21.24 14.62
N ASP A 168 -4.46 20.42 14.34
CA ASP A 168 -5.87 20.84 14.39
C ASP A 168 -6.46 20.47 15.76
N SER A 169 -6.89 21.46 16.52
CA SER A 169 -7.47 21.25 17.86
C SER A 169 -8.66 20.29 17.87
N ARG A 170 -9.45 20.25 16.79
CA ARG A 170 -10.61 19.36 16.65
C ARG A 170 -10.21 17.92 16.40
N LYS A 171 -9.06 17.69 15.74
CA LYS A 171 -8.55 16.36 15.39
C LYS A 171 -7.45 15.87 16.35
N ARG A 172 -7.02 16.70 17.32
CA ARG A 172 -5.87 16.43 18.19
C ARG A 172 -5.96 15.08 18.90
N LYS A 173 -7.10 14.75 19.51
CA LYS A 173 -7.27 13.45 20.21
C LYS A 173 -7.10 12.27 19.26
N LYS A 174 -7.70 12.34 18.07
CA LYS A 174 -7.57 11.30 17.04
C LYS A 174 -6.13 11.19 16.55
N GLY A 175 -5.44 12.33 16.38
CA GLY A 175 -4.02 12.37 16.00
C GLY A 175 -3.13 11.70 17.03
N ILE A 176 -3.35 11.95 18.32
CA ILE A 176 -2.61 11.29 19.43
C ILE A 176 -2.83 9.77 19.39
N ILE A 177 -4.09 9.33 19.24
CA ILE A 177 -4.42 7.90 19.16
C ILE A 177 -3.71 7.27 17.97
N LEU A 178 -3.80 7.89 16.78
CA LEU A 178 -3.14 7.40 15.58
C LEU A 178 -1.63 7.31 15.75
N PHE A 179 -1.00 8.34 16.33
CA PHE A 179 0.44 8.35 16.58
C PHE A 179 0.86 7.20 17.50
N ILE A 180 0.18 7.05 18.64
CA ILE A 180 0.50 6.01 19.63
C ILE A 180 0.27 4.61 19.04
N THR A 181 -0.86 4.38 18.37
CA THR A 181 -1.15 3.07 17.78
C THR A 181 -0.18 2.71 16.66
N SER A 182 0.22 3.70 15.82
CA SER A 182 1.24 3.49 14.77
C SER A 182 2.62 3.21 15.37
N ALA A 183 3.00 3.91 16.44
CA ALA A 183 4.27 3.66 17.13
C ALA A 183 4.31 2.27 17.78
N LEU A 184 3.21 1.85 18.42
CA LEU A 184 3.10 0.50 18.96
C LEU A 184 3.16 -0.57 17.86
N TYR A 185 2.45 -0.37 16.75
CA TYR A 185 2.51 -1.28 15.62
C TYR A 185 3.95 -1.37 15.06
N CYS A 186 4.62 -0.23 14.86
CA CYS A 186 6.00 -0.18 14.40
C CYS A 186 6.93 -0.99 15.33
N LEU A 187 6.80 -0.77 16.63
CA LEU A 187 7.60 -1.50 17.63
C LEU A 187 7.33 -3.01 17.56
N CYS A 188 6.06 -3.42 17.53
CA CYS A 188 5.68 -4.83 17.42
C CYS A 188 6.27 -5.49 16.17
N VAL A 189 6.14 -4.83 15.01
CA VAL A 189 6.67 -5.35 13.73
C VAL A 189 8.19 -5.43 13.76
N CYS A 190 8.89 -4.42 14.28
CA CYS A 190 10.34 -4.45 14.43
C CYS A 190 10.80 -5.59 15.34
N LEU A 191 10.08 -5.84 16.46
CA LEU A 191 10.38 -6.96 17.35
C LEU A 191 10.13 -8.32 16.68
N ILE A 192 9.06 -8.45 15.89
CA ILE A 192 8.76 -9.65 15.12
C ILE A 192 9.90 -9.89 14.12
N LEU A 193 10.24 -8.90 13.29
CA LEU A 193 11.32 -9.03 12.29
C LEU A 193 12.68 -9.34 12.95
N LYS A 194 12.97 -8.77 14.11
CA LYS A 194 14.19 -9.11 14.85
C LYS A 194 14.25 -10.58 15.28
N ASN A 195 13.11 -11.20 15.56
CA ASN A 195 13.05 -12.58 16.06
C ASN A 195 12.90 -13.62 14.94
N ILE A 196 12.25 -13.29 13.84
CA ILE A 196 11.99 -14.22 12.72
C ILE A 196 12.73 -13.84 11.45
N GLY A 197 13.24 -12.62 11.37
CA GLY A 197 14.01 -12.09 10.24
C GLY A 197 15.40 -12.73 10.16
N THR A 198 15.98 -12.66 8.98
CA THR A 198 17.30 -13.26 8.66
C THR A 198 18.27 -12.18 8.24
#